data_07923879989819f415e61a93e45f6b52
#
_entry.id   07923879989819f415e61a93e45f6b52
#
_cell.length_a   1.000
_cell.length_b   1.000
_cell.length_c   1.000
_cell.angle_alpha   90.00
_cell.angle_beta   90.00
_cell.angle_gamma   90.00
#
_symmetry.space_group_name_H-M   'P 1'
#
loop_
_entity.id
_entity.type
_entity.pdbx_description
1 polymer ?
#
loop_
_entity_poly.entity_id
_entity_poly.type
_entity_poly.pdbx_seq_one_letter_code
_entity_poly.pdbx_strand_id
1 'polypeptide(L)'
;WRFAMSVLVFNFIAAAVTLIEMNEVVDYARKTSSIDYTSFLKIFRIVVFVPEVLLVFVAPSFISGAISDERQRGTLEILLTTKMTAKSIVTGKFLSLFSSIMLILVSQLPIMAILFLYGGITVIDIIKLAINFFIFVVLLISTGIFCSTIARKTSVATALLYLAVLVLVFGSLVVYFLAANSF
;
A
#
# COMPACT_ATOMS: atom_id res chain seq x y z
N TRP A 1 18.17 2.65 -0.26
CA TRP A 1 18.23 3.99 -0.84
C TRP A 1 17.17 4.19 -1.92
N ARG A 2 17.12 3.35 -2.96
CA ARG A 2 16.13 3.47 -4.07
C ARG A 2 14.68 3.39 -3.59
N PHE A 3 14.37 2.48 -2.65
CA PHE A 3 13.04 2.39 -2.04
C PHE A 3 12.68 3.66 -1.24
N ALA A 4 13.58 4.15 -0.39
CA ALA A 4 13.32 5.37 0.37
C ALA A 4 13.11 6.59 -0.55
N MET A 5 13.87 6.69 -1.65
CA MET A 5 13.67 7.73 -2.65
C MET A 5 12.31 7.61 -3.35
N SER A 6 11.88 6.40 -3.73
CA SER A 6 10.57 6.22 -4.36
C SER A 6 9.42 6.58 -3.40
N VAL A 7 9.54 6.22 -2.12
CA VAL A 7 8.57 6.60 -1.08
C VAL A 7 8.51 8.11 -0.91
N LEU A 8 9.66 8.80 -0.86
CA LEU A 8 9.71 10.25 -0.72
C LEU A 8 9.10 10.97 -1.93
N VAL A 9 9.47 10.58 -3.14
CA VAL A 9 8.92 11.15 -4.38
C VAL A 9 7.40 10.95 -4.42
N PHE A 10 6.95 9.78 -4.04
CA PHE A 10 5.55 9.44 -4.00
C PHE A 10 4.77 10.29 -2.99
N ASN A 11 5.26 10.42 -1.75
CA ASN A 11 4.63 11.28 -0.74
C ASN A 11 4.61 12.74 -1.18
N PHE A 12 5.66 13.18 -1.88
CA PHE A 12 5.69 14.55 -2.40
C PHE A 12 4.63 14.76 -3.49
N ILE A 13 4.46 13.80 -4.40
CA ILE A 13 3.41 13.85 -5.44
C ILE A 13 2.02 13.82 -4.79
N ALA A 14 1.77 12.91 -3.85
CA ALA A 14 0.49 12.82 -3.14
C ALA A 14 0.17 14.12 -2.38
N ALA A 15 1.15 14.70 -1.68
CA ALA A 15 1.00 15.97 -1.00
C ALA A 15 0.73 17.12 -1.98
N ALA A 16 1.43 17.19 -3.11
CA ALA A 16 1.22 18.22 -4.12
C ALA A 16 -0.20 18.14 -4.72
N VAL A 17 -0.66 16.93 -5.08
CA VAL A 17 -2.03 16.72 -5.57
C VAL A 17 -3.06 17.14 -4.53
N THR A 18 -2.87 16.77 -3.27
CA THR A 18 -3.77 17.14 -2.18
C THR A 18 -3.83 18.65 -1.97
N LEU A 19 -2.69 19.34 -2.05
CA LEU A 19 -2.64 20.81 -1.92
C LEU A 19 -3.32 21.54 -3.10
N ILE A 20 -3.20 21.02 -4.31
CA ILE A 20 -3.87 21.59 -5.50
C ILE A 20 -5.39 21.47 -5.34
N GLU A 21 -5.87 20.27 -5.03
CA GLU A 21 -7.31 20.03 -4.80
C GLU A 21 -7.85 20.87 -3.63
N MET A 22 -7.09 21.02 -2.54
CA MET A 22 -7.48 21.86 -1.42
C MET A 22 -7.60 23.33 -1.80
N ASN A 23 -6.70 23.87 -2.63
CA ASN A 23 -6.79 25.24 -3.09
C ASN A 23 -8.08 25.49 -3.88
N GLU A 24 -8.47 24.56 -4.76
CA GLU A 24 -9.73 24.66 -5.50
C GLU A 24 -10.95 24.68 -4.57
N VAL A 25 -10.97 23.83 -3.54
CA VAL A 25 -12.07 23.79 -2.55
C VAL A 25 -12.14 25.06 -1.72
N VAL A 26 -11.00 25.61 -1.30
CA VAL A 26 -10.93 26.87 -0.55
C VAL A 26 -11.40 28.04 -1.41
N ASP A 27 -11.00 28.09 -2.68
CA ASP A 27 -11.43 29.15 -3.62
C ASP A 27 -12.95 29.06 -3.90
N TYR A 28 -13.48 27.85 -4.03
CA TYR A 28 -14.93 27.63 -4.17
C TYR A 28 -15.69 28.08 -2.91
N ALA A 29 -15.21 27.71 -1.73
CA ALA A 29 -15.82 28.12 -0.46
C ALA A 29 -15.79 29.65 -0.25
N ARG A 30 -14.72 30.32 -0.69
CA ARG A 30 -14.63 31.78 -0.68
C ARG A 30 -15.65 32.45 -1.60
N LYS A 31 -15.92 31.88 -2.78
CA LYS A 31 -16.85 32.42 -3.77
C LYS A 31 -18.31 32.20 -3.41
N THR A 32 -18.62 31.08 -2.77
CA THR A 32 -20.01 30.66 -2.50
C THR A 32 -20.46 30.86 -1.05
N SER A 33 -19.55 31.23 -0.14
CA SER A 33 -19.80 31.32 1.33
C SER A 33 -20.36 30.04 1.94
N SER A 34 -20.26 28.90 1.23
CA SER A 34 -20.73 27.59 1.65
C SER A 34 -19.59 26.58 1.49
N ILE A 35 -19.34 25.82 2.56
CA ILE A 35 -18.39 24.71 2.53
C ILE A 35 -19.13 23.50 1.95
N ASP A 36 -18.71 23.06 0.76
CA ASP A 36 -19.24 21.85 0.17
C ASP A 36 -18.56 20.61 0.75
N TYR A 37 -19.28 19.92 1.62
CA TYR A 37 -18.81 18.71 2.28
C TYR A 37 -18.44 17.58 1.27
N THR A 38 -19.10 17.58 0.11
CA THR A 38 -18.84 16.58 -0.95
C THR A 38 -17.44 16.74 -1.55
N SER A 39 -16.92 17.96 -1.60
CA SER A 39 -15.58 18.25 -2.10
C SER A 39 -14.49 17.75 -1.14
N PHE A 40 -14.69 17.86 0.18
CA PHE A 40 -13.78 17.25 1.17
C PHE A 40 -13.74 15.74 1.06
N LEU A 41 -14.88 15.09 0.86
CA LEU A 41 -14.93 13.63 0.66
C LEU A 41 -14.22 13.18 -0.61
N LYS A 42 -14.22 14.00 -1.67
CA LYS A 42 -13.43 13.70 -2.89
C LYS A 42 -11.94 13.73 -2.61
N ILE A 43 -11.44 14.78 -1.94
CA ILE A 43 -10.03 14.91 -1.56
C ILE A 43 -9.61 13.74 -0.67
N PHE A 44 -10.40 13.43 0.35
CA PHE A 44 -10.13 12.30 1.22
C PHE A 44 -10.00 10.98 0.44
N ARG A 45 -10.92 10.74 -0.49
CA ARG A 45 -10.88 9.54 -1.34
C ARG A 45 -9.60 9.47 -2.18
N ILE A 46 -9.17 10.58 -2.76
CA ILE A 46 -7.92 10.66 -3.54
C ILE A 46 -6.72 10.36 -2.65
N VAL A 47 -6.63 10.98 -1.48
CA VAL A 47 -5.54 10.81 -0.52
C VAL A 47 -5.43 9.38 -0.03
N VAL A 48 -6.55 8.68 0.10
CA VAL A 48 -6.59 7.26 0.50
C VAL A 48 -6.23 6.34 -0.67
N PHE A 49 -6.85 6.56 -1.82
CA PHE A 49 -6.79 5.62 -2.94
C PHE A 49 -5.44 5.67 -3.68
N VAL A 50 -4.83 6.84 -3.79
CA VAL A 50 -3.55 7.00 -4.51
C VAL A 50 -2.42 6.18 -3.87
N PRO A 51 -2.19 6.19 -2.54
CA PRO A 51 -1.20 5.32 -1.90
C PRO A 51 -1.48 3.83 -2.09
N GLU A 52 -2.73 3.40 -2.01
CA GLU A 52 -3.09 1.99 -2.20
C GLU A 52 -2.80 1.52 -3.62
N VAL A 53 -3.20 2.30 -4.63
CA VAL A 53 -2.92 1.98 -6.05
C VAL A 53 -1.42 1.89 -6.31
N LEU A 54 -0.63 2.82 -5.78
CA LEU A 54 0.81 2.78 -5.99
C LEU A 54 1.48 1.62 -5.25
N LEU A 55 0.98 1.26 -4.08
CA LEU A 55 1.44 0.07 -3.38
C LEU A 55 1.22 -1.19 -4.22
N VAL A 56 0.08 -1.30 -4.91
CA VAL A 56 -0.21 -2.40 -5.83
C VAL A 56 0.84 -2.51 -6.95
N PHE A 57 1.31 -1.38 -7.48
CA PHE A 57 2.31 -1.37 -8.57
C PHE A 57 3.76 -1.49 -8.07
N VAL A 58 4.08 -0.87 -6.95
CA VAL A 58 5.47 -0.75 -6.46
C VAL A 58 5.86 -1.92 -5.54
N ALA A 59 4.97 -2.33 -4.63
CA ALA A 59 5.28 -3.35 -3.65
C ALA A 59 5.65 -4.72 -4.24
N PRO A 60 5.02 -5.22 -5.31
CA PRO A 60 5.41 -6.51 -5.89
C PRO A 60 6.87 -6.59 -6.31
N SER A 61 7.45 -5.50 -6.82
CA SER A 61 8.86 -5.47 -7.22
C SER A 61 9.83 -5.65 -6.04
N PHE A 62 9.44 -5.21 -4.84
CA PHE A 62 10.28 -5.33 -3.64
C PHE A 62 10.03 -6.65 -2.90
N ILE A 63 8.77 -7.07 -2.84
CA ILE A 63 8.38 -8.26 -2.06
C ILE A 63 8.79 -9.54 -2.78
N SER A 64 8.69 -9.57 -4.10
CA SER A 64 8.98 -10.76 -4.91
C SER A 64 10.43 -11.24 -4.78
N GLY A 65 11.37 -10.30 -4.55
CA GLY A 65 12.77 -10.61 -4.33
C GLY A 65 13.12 -11.18 -2.95
N ALA A 66 12.18 -11.21 -2.01
CA ALA A 66 12.47 -11.51 -0.61
C ALA A 66 13.25 -12.82 -0.38
N ILE A 67 12.92 -13.87 -1.12
CA ILE A 67 13.57 -15.20 -1.03
C ILE A 67 14.23 -15.57 -2.36
N SER A 68 13.59 -15.23 -3.49
CA SER A 68 14.09 -15.57 -4.81
C SER A 68 15.43 -14.92 -5.15
N ASP A 69 15.71 -13.71 -4.67
CA ASP A 69 17.03 -13.06 -4.83
C ASP A 69 18.14 -13.81 -4.10
N GLU A 70 17.89 -14.26 -2.88
CA GLU A 70 18.86 -15.05 -2.11
C GLU A 70 19.12 -16.41 -2.77
N ARG A 71 18.09 -17.01 -3.33
CA ARG A 71 18.21 -18.25 -4.11
C ARG A 71 19.02 -18.04 -5.38
N GLN A 72 18.77 -16.96 -6.14
CA GLN A 72 19.55 -16.65 -7.36
C GLN A 72 21.03 -16.35 -7.08
N ARG A 73 21.32 -15.73 -5.95
CA ARG A 73 22.70 -15.43 -5.53
C ARG A 73 23.41 -16.60 -4.86
N GLY A 74 22.74 -17.74 -4.64
CA GLY A 74 23.29 -18.90 -3.94
C GLY A 74 23.48 -18.67 -2.43
N THR A 75 23.06 -17.53 -1.89
CA THR A 75 23.22 -17.21 -0.46
C THR A 75 22.20 -17.92 0.42
N LEU A 76 21.10 -18.41 -0.14
CA LEU A 76 20.10 -19.18 0.59
C LEU A 76 20.66 -20.48 1.19
N GLU A 77 21.55 -21.17 0.44
CA GLU A 77 22.19 -22.41 0.93
C GLU A 77 23.10 -22.12 2.12
N ILE A 78 23.83 -21.01 2.08
CA ILE A 78 24.70 -20.57 3.20
C ILE A 78 23.83 -20.24 4.44
N LEU A 79 22.69 -19.58 4.26
CA LEU A 79 21.74 -19.29 5.34
C LEU A 79 21.17 -20.57 5.97
N LEU A 80 20.88 -21.58 5.17
CA LEU A 80 20.35 -22.87 5.65
C LEU A 80 21.40 -23.74 6.35
N THR A 81 22.70 -23.52 6.11
CA THR A 81 23.79 -24.20 6.84
C THR A 81 24.04 -23.61 8.23
N THR A 82 23.52 -22.40 8.50
CA THR A 82 23.53 -21.82 9.84
C THR A 82 22.41 -22.42 10.71
N LYS A 83 22.51 -22.28 12.06
CA LYS A 83 21.49 -22.77 13.02
C LYS A 83 20.12 -22.07 12.89
N MET A 84 19.88 -21.27 11.83
CA MET A 84 18.62 -20.56 11.65
C MET A 84 17.53 -21.48 11.11
N THR A 85 16.37 -21.44 11.76
CA THR A 85 15.21 -22.20 11.29
C THR A 85 14.54 -21.49 10.11
N ALA A 86 13.95 -22.25 9.18
CA ALA A 86 13.20 -21.68 8.04
C ALA A 86 12.11 -20.69 8.50
N LYS A 87 11.46 -20.94 9.65
CA LYS A 87 10.50 -20.02 10.24
C LYS A 87 11.13 -18.68 10.59
N SER A 88 12.33 -18.69 11.19
CA SER A 88 13.04 -17.45 11.56
C SER A 88 13.39 -16.61 10.33
N ILE A 89 13.78 -17.25 9.22
CA ILE A 89 14.08 -16.56 7.97
C ILE A 89 12.81 -15.91 7.41
N VAL A 90 11.72 -16.64 7.30
CA VAL A 90 10.45 -16.15 6.75
C VAL A 90 9.87 -15.02 7.62
N THR A 91 9.86 -15.19 8.95
CA THR A 91 9.34 -14.14 9.85
C THR A 91 10.22 -12.89 9.84
N GLY A 92 11.54 -13.05 9.77
CA GLY A 92 12.47 -11.92 9.64
C GLY A 92 12.25 -11.14 8.34
N LYS A 93 12.04 -11.83 7.22
CA LYS A 93 11.73 -11.19 5.93
C LYS A 93 10.35 -10.50 5.96
N PHE A 94 9.36 -11.18 6.52
CA PHE A 94 8.03 -10.60 6.68
C PHE A 94 8.10 -9.30 7.49
N LEU A 95 8.76 -9.33 8.64
CA LEU A 95 8.87 -8.16 9.53
C LEU A 95 9.64 -7.00 8.86
N SER A 96 10.72 -7.31 8.14
CA SER A 96 11.48 -6.31 7.40
C SER A 96 10.65 -5.63 6.31
N LEU A 97 9.92 -6.41 5.49
CA LEU A 97 9.03 -5.88 4.46
C LEU A 97 7.87 -5.10 5.07
N PHE A 98 7.26 -5.64 6.12
CA PHE A 98 6.17 -5.00 6.84
C PHE A 98 6.60 -3.63 7.42
N SER A 99 7.74 -3.57 8.10
CA SER A 99 8.28 -2.32 8.62
C SER A 99 8.54 -1.29 7.50
N SER A 100 9.09 -1.73 6.37
CA SER A 100 9.35 -0.85 5.23
C SER A 100 8.07 -0.27 4.62
N ILE A 101 7.01 -1.07 4.53
CA ILE A 101 5.72 -0.61 3.97
C ILE A 101 4.97 0.24 5.01
N MET A 102 5.06 -0.08 6.29
CA MET A 102 4.46 0.72 7.37
C MET A 102 5.02 2.15 7.42
N LEU A 103 6.28 2.37 7.03
CA LEU A 103 6.82 3.72 6.89
C LEU A 103 6.04 4.57 5.87
N ILE A 104 5.50 3.96 4.82
CA ILE A 104 4.64 4.66 3.85
C ILE A 104 3.35 5.12 4.53
N LEU A 105 2.73 4.28 5.34
CA LEU A 105 1.51 4.62 6.07
C LEU A 105 1.77 5.76 7.07
N VAL A 106 2.86 5.67 7.83
CA VAL A 106 3.24 6.72 8.79
C VAL A 106 3.48 8.06 8.08
N SER A 107 4.08 8.03 6.89
CA SER A 107 4.32 9.24 6.11
C SER A 107 3.05 9.92 5.56
N GLN A 108 1.90 9.23 5.55
CA GLN A 108 0.60 9.81 5.21
C GLN A 108 -0.09 10.52 6.39
N LEU A 109 0.34 10.26 7.62
CA LEU A 109 -0.30 10.85 8.82
C LEU A 109 -0.36 12.39 8.81
N PRO A 110 0.67 13.14 8.37
CA PRO A 110 0.58 14.60 8.30
C PRO A 110 -0.53 15.08 7.36
N ILE A 111 -0.72 14.41 6.22
CA ILE A 111 -1.76 14.76 5.24
C ILE A 111 -3.16 14.49 5.83
N MET A 112 -3.31 13.35 6.52
CA MET A 112 -4.55 13.01 7.22
C MET A 112 -4.87 13.99 8.36
N ALA A 113 -3.85 14.46 9.08
CA ALA A 113 -4.01 15.46 10.13
C ALA A 113 -4.53 16.81 9.59
N ILE A 114 -4.05 17.23 8.44
CA ILE A 114 -4.55 18.44 7.76
C ILE A 114 -6.02 18.27 7.41
N LEU A 115 -6.41 17.17 6.76
CA LEU A 115 -7.80 16.90 6.40
C LEU A 115 -8.73 16.81 7.62
N PHE A 116 -8.23 16.27 8.73
CA PHE A 116 -8.97 16.23 10.00
C PHE A 116 -9.21 17.63 10.56
N LEU A 117 -8.21 18.53 10.52
CA LEU A 117 -8.32 19.91 11.00
C LEU A 117 -9.37 20.73 10.22
N TYR A 118 -9.54 20.44 8.94
CA TYR A 118 -10.58 21.07 8.12
C TYR A 118 -11.99 20.47 8.33
N GLY A 119 -12.14 19.48 9.23
CA GLY A 119 -13.44 18.91 9.60
C GLY A 119 -14.08 17.99 8.58
N GLY A 120 -13.31 17.56 7.56
CA GLY A 120 -13.82 16.68 6.49
C GLY A 120 -13.87 15.21 6.84
N ILE A 121 -13.20 14.76 7.93
CA ILE A 121 -13.05 13.36 8.31
C ILE A 121 -13.22 13.19 9.82
N THR A 122 -13.76 12.05 10.21
CA THR A 122 -13.86 11.66 11.63
C THR A 122 -12.69 10.77 12.04
N VAL A 123 -12.39 10.73 13.34
CA VAL A 123 -11.37 9.81 13.88
C VAL A 123 -11.68 8.35 13.54
N ILE A 124 -12.97 8.01 13.48
CA ILE A 124 -13.45 6.66 13.13
C ILE A 124 -13.07 6.30 11.70
N ASP A 125 -13.13 7.25 10.77
CA ASP A 125 -12.75 7.02 9.38
C ASP A 125 -11.25 6.77 9.24
N ILE A 126 -10.43 7.50 9.99
CA ILE A 126 -8.98 7.29 10.05
C ILE A 126 -8.65 5.88 10.59
N ILE A 127 -9.33 5.44 11.66
CA ILE A 127 -9.13 4.10 12.23
C ILE A 127 -9.54 3.01 11.24
N LYS A 128 -10.69 3.14 10.59
CA LYS A 128 -11.15 2.18 9.56
C LYS A 128 -10.14 2.06 8.43
N LEU A 129 -9.61 3.18 7.98
CA LEU A 129 -8.60 3.24 6.94
C LEU A 129 -7.30 2.57 7.36
N ALA A 130 -6.82 2.85 8.58
CA ALA A 130 -5.61 2.23 9.11
C ALA A 130 -5.74 0.70 9.21
N ILE A 131 -6.91 0.19 9.64
CA ILE A 131 -7.20 -1.25 9.71
C ILE A 131 -7.24 -1.86 8.30
N ASN A 132 -7.93 -1.20 7.35
CA ASN A 132 -7.99 -1.67 5.96
C ASN A 132 -6.59 -1.77 5.35
N PHE A 133 -5.78 -0.72 5.50
CA PHE A 133 -4.41 -0.69 5.01
C PHE A 133 -3.54 -1.78 5.66
N PHE A 134 -3.68 -1.99 6.96
CA PHE A 134 -2.98 -3.04 7.69
C PHE A 134 -3.28 -4.44 7.12
N ILE A 135 -4.56 -4.74 6.94
CA ILE A 135 -5.01 -6.02 6.37
C ILE A 135 -4.46 -6.20 4.95
N PHE A 136 -4.56 -5.15 4.12
CA PHE A 136 -4.06 -5.16 2.75
C PHE A 136 -2.56 -5.44 2.68
N VAL A 137 -1.75 -4.78 3.51
CA VAL A 137 -0.29 -4.97 3.57
C VAL A 137 0.07 -6.39 4.01
N VAL A 138 -0.59 -6.92 5.03
CA VAL A 138 -0.36 -8.30 5.51
C VAL A 138 -0.67 -9.31 4.40
N LEU A 139 -1.78 -9.15 3.69
CA LEU A 139 -2.14 -10.01 2.55
C LEU A 139 -1.11 -9.91 1.43
N LEU A 140 -0.71 -8.69 1.08
CA LEU A 140 0.24 -8.44 0.00
C LEU A 140 1.63 -9.07 0.30
N ILE A 141 2.13 -8.92 1.52
CA ILE A 141 3.42 -9.50 1.92
C ILE A 141 3.32 -11.01 1.98
N SER A 142 2.25 -11.56 2.55
CA SER A 142 2.06 -13.00 2.67
C SER A 142 2.00 -13.68 1.30
N THR A 143 1.22 -13.13 0.36
CA THR A 143 1.15 -13.63 -1.02
C THR A 143 2.49 -13.46 -1.75
N GLY A 144 3.20 -12.35 -1.51
CA GLY A 144 4.49 -12.09 -2.12
C GLY A 144 5.60 -13.04 -1.66
N ILE A 145 5.68 -13.31 -0.36
CA ILE A 145 6.61 -14.30 0.18
C ILE A 145 6.27 -15.69 -0.38
N PHE A 146 4.99 -16.04 -0.44
CA PHE A 146 4.56 -17.31 -1.03
C PHE A 146 5.00 -17.44 -2.50
N CYS A 147 4.75 -16.44 -3.33
CA CYS A 147 5.20 -16.42 -4.72
C CYS A 147 6.73 -16.50 -4.84
N SER A 148 7.45 -15.81 -3.95
CA SER A 148 8.92 -15.79 -3.90
C SER A 148 9.51 -17.16 -3.51
N THR A 149 8.80 -17.96 -2.70
CA THR A 149 9.26 -19.31 -2.32
C THR A 149 9.11 -20.31 -3.47
N ILE A 150 8.05 -20.19 -4.28
CA ILE A 150 7.78 -21.10 -5.40
C ILE A 150 8.70 -20.79 -6.59
N ALA A 151 8.92 -19.52 -6.88
CA ALA A 151 9.68 -19.10 -8.03
C ALA A 151 11.19 -19.31 -7.85
N ARG A 152 11.84 -19.83 -8.92
CA ARG A 152 13.30 -19.98 -8.96
C ARG A 152 14.02 -18.69 -9.37
N LYS A 153 13.34 -17.81 -10.10
CA LYS A 153 13.86 -16.53 -10.60
C LYS A 153 13.00 -15.38 -10.08
N THR A 154 13.64 -14.27 -9.72
CA THR A 154 12.95 -13.07 -9.22
C THR A 154 11.93 -12.53 -10.21
N SER A 155 12.25 -12.54 -11.51
CA SER A 155 11.32 -12.10 -12.56
C SER A 155 10.04 -12.93 -12.60
N VAL A 156 10.14 -14.25 -12.38
CA VAL A 156 8.97 -15.14 -12.31
C VAL A 156 8.16 -14.88 -11.03
N ALA A 157 8.84 -14.68 -9.91
CA ALA A 157 8.19 -14.32 -8.64
C ALA A 157 7.39 -13.03 -8.77
N THR A 158 7.99 -12.00 -9.40
CA THR A 158 7.32 -10.71 -9.65
C THR A 158 6.09 -10.88 -10.54
N ALA A 159 6.19 -11.62 -11.64
CA ALA A 159 5.08 -11.87 -12.54
C ALA A 159 3.93 -12.63 -11.84
N LEU A 160 4.26 -13.67 -11.05
CA LEU A 160 3.27 -14.42 -10.26
C LEU A 160 2.58 -13.54 -9.23
N LEU A 161 3.32 -12.65 -8.57
CA LEU A 161 2.76 -11.76 -7.58
C LEU A 161 1.84 -10.71 -8.22
N TYR A 162 2.21 -10.12 -9.36
CA TYR A 162 1.30 -9.23 -10.09
C TYR A 162 0.03 -9.94 -10.53
N LEU A 163 0.14 -11.17 -11.01
CA LEU A 163 -1.02 -11.98 -11.38
C LEU A 163 -1.91 -12.28 -10.16
N ALA A 164 -1.32 -12.65 -9.02
CA ALA A 164 -2.06 -12.88 -7.79
C ALA A 164 -2.78 -11.61 -7.30
N VAL A 165 -2.12 -10.46 -7.33
CA VAL A 165 -2.72 -9.16 -6.95
C VAL A 165 -3.86 -8.81 -7.91
N LEU A 166 -3.69 -9.00 -9.22
CA LEU A 166 -4.75 -8.81 -10.21
C LEU A 166 -5.98 -9.68 -9.89
N VAL A 167 -5.77 -10.97 -9.63
CA VAL A 167 -6.85 -11.90 -9.27
C VAL A 167 -7.57 -11.45 -8.00
N LEU A 168 -6.85 -10.99 -6.98
CA LEU A 168 -7.45 -10.47 -5.75
C LEU A 168 -8.28 -9.21 -5.99
N VAL A 169 -7.77 -8.25 -6.76
CA VAL A 169 -8.47 -7.00 -7.09
C VAL A 169 -9.71 -7.28 -7.94
N PHE A 170 -9.58 -8.06 -9.03
CA PHE A 170 -10.75 -8.40 -9.86
C PHE A 170 -11.75 -9.27 -9.12
N GLY A 171 -11.28 -10.22 -8.30
CA GLY A 171 -12.14 -11.06 -7.46
C GLY A 171 -12.97 -10.22 -6.48
N SER A 172 -12.36 -9.24 -5.84
CA SER A 172 -13.08 -8.34 -4.92
C SER A 172 -14.11 -7.47 -5.65
N LEU A 173 -13.80 -6.99 -6.86
CA LEU A 173 -14.74 -6.24 -7.68
C LEU A 173 -15.94 -7.10 -8.10
N VAL A 174 -15.71 -8.33 -8.54
CA VAL A 174 -16.79 -9.28 -8.93
C VAL A 174 -17.71 -9.54 -7.73
N VAL A 175 -17.13 -9.83 -6.56
CA VAL A 175 -17.92 -10.05 -5.33
C VAL A 175 -18.73 -8.79 -4.96
N TYR A 176 -18.15 -7.61 -5.08
CA TYR A 176 -18.85 -6.36 -4.84
C TYR A 176 -20.03 -6.16 -5.80
N PHE A 177 -19.84 -6.39 -7.10
CA PHE A 177 -20.91 -6.28 -8.10
C PHE A 177 -22.03 -7.31 -7.88
N LEU A 178 -21.69 -8.55 -7.53
CA LEU A 178 -22.68 -9.57 -7.21
C LEU A 178 -23.48 -9.21 -5.95
N ALA A 179 -22.81 -8.72 -4.91
CA ALA A 179 -23.49 -8.28 -3.69
C ALA A 179 -24.38 -7.05 -3.94
N ALA A 180 -23.94 -6.09 -4.76
CA ALA A 180 -24.70 -4.89 -5.08
C ALA A 180 -25.96 -5.19 -5.93
N ASN A 181 -25.95 -6.26 -6.74
CA ASN A 181 -27.08 -6.67 -7.56
C ASN A 181 -28.01 -7.68 -6.86
N SER A 182 -27.66 -8.14 -5.65
CA SER A 182 -28.48 -9.08 -4.87
C SER A 182 -29.47 -8.41 -3.90
N PHE A 183 -29.45 -7.08 -3.83
CA PHE A 183 -30.39 -6.23 -3.10
C PHE A 183 -31.15 -5.32 -4.05
#